data_79f2c077242091db9a8989d138189ae3
#
_entry.id   79f2c077242091db9a8989d138189ae3
#
_cell.length_a   1.000
_cell.length_b   1.000
_cell.length_c   1.000
_cell.angle_alpha   90.00
_cell.angle_beta   90.00
_cell.angle_gamma   90.00
#
_symmetry.space_group_name_H-M   'P 1'
#
loop_
_entity.id
_entity.type
_entity.pdbx_description
1 polymer ?
#
loop_
_entity_poly.entity_id
_entity_poly.type
_entity_poly.pdbx_seq_one_letter_code
_entity_poly.pdbx_strand_id
1 'polypeptide(L)'
;MFAKDAGKLMKAALLGLLLAAGSLATGCGGGASGKTLDIADIGWTENTAIAQTTKVLLEEEVGYEEVTVHTSDLDSVYEDVAEGDLDAFQDVWLPNQRHLLSSVEDDVEQLSFSYEGETEQGIAVPSYMNTTSLDRLNESEADLILGIEPTSVVMGQVYDAVIPAYGLEQELVQASTDGMLAEVEKRYRNREEFAFIAWSPHWMNQRYDLRYLEDPKDAFGELNDPARITAIVNEDLPEDDPVAYAFMDALILDEDQLNDLESTINEAGDPLEGARRWAEDNPEVWQPWVQAAQDAQ
;
A
#
# COMPACT_ATOMS: atom_id res chain seq x y z
N MET A 1 39.07 28.10 -81.44
CA MET A 1 38.50 27.84 -82.77
C MET A 1 37.08 27.36 -82.57
N PHE A 2 36.16 28.21 -82.95
CA PHE A 2 34.72 28.02 -83.27
C PHE A 2 33.89 27.18 -82.28
N ALA A 3 32.96 27.72 -81.55
CA ALA A 3 31.77 28.48 -81.95
C ALA A 3 30.53 27.58 -82.05
N LYS A 4 29.52 28.11 -81.40
CA LYS A 4 28.06 28.12 -81.79
C LYS A 4 27.25 26.94 -81.34
N ASP A 5 26.12 27.10 -80.89
CA ASP A 5 25.03 28.08 -80.67
C ASP A 5 23.74 27.31 -80.39
N ALA A 6 22.97 27.92 -79.61
CA ALA A 6 21.51 28.05 -79.70
C ALA A 6 20.67 26.72 -79.73
N GLY A 7 19.70 26.57 -79.04
CA GLY A 7 18.58 27.41 -78.57
C GLY A 7 17.35 26.60 -78.47
N LYS A 8 16.48 27.07 -77.63
CA LYS A 8 15.00 27.04 -77.72
C LYS A 8 14.21 25.87 -77.19
N LEU A 9 13.44 26.25 -76.29
CA LEU A 9 11.98 26.35 -76.02
C LEU A 9 11.40 25.22 -75.17
N MET A 10 11.17 25.61 -73.92
CA MET A 10 9.79 25.78 -73.38
C MET A 10 8.78 24.67 -73.70
N LYS A 11 8.43 23.90 -72.72
CA LYS A 11 7.05 23.55 -72.42
C LYS A 11 6.90 23.29 -70.93
N ALA A 12 6.11 24.14 -70.34
CA ALA A 12 5.59 24.02 -69.00
C ALA A 12 4.72 22.77 -68.89
N ALA A 13 4.95 21.98 -67.86
CA ALA A 13 3.96 21.05 -67.33
C ALA A 13 3.86 21.31 -65.84
N LEU A 14 2.84 22.02 -65.46
CA LEU A 14 2.34 22.09 -64.08
C LEU A 14 1.97 20.67 -63.68
N LEU A 15 2.67 20.10 -62.71
CA LEU A 15 2.17 18.97 -61.95
C LEU A 15 2.01 19.44 -60.53
N GLY A 16 0.76 19.58 -60.12
CA GLY A 16 0.36 20.02 -58.83
C GLY A 16 0.84 19.05 -57.73
N LEU A 17 1.66 19.59 -56.85
CA LEU A 17 2.04 18.91 -55.59
C LEU A 17 0.89 19.16 -54.62
N LEU A 18 0.00 18.18 -54.45
CA LEU A 18 -0.92 18.11 -53.32
C LEU A 18 -0.10 17.89 -52.08
N LEU A 19 0.19 18.95 -51.32
CA LEU A 19 0.55 18.87 -49.96
C LEU A 19 -0.69 18.36 -49.17
N ALA A 20 -0.70 17.05 -48.88
CA ALA A 20 -1.50 16.52 -47.80
C ALA A 20 -0.92 17.08 -46.49
N ALA A 21 -1.50 18.19 -46.03
CA ALA A 21 -1.35 18.63 -44.66
C ALA A 21 -2.00 17.54 -43.78
N GLY A 22 -1.19 16.57 -43.36
CA GLY A 22 -1.52 15.72 -42.23
C GLY A 22 -1.64 16.63 -41.01
N SER A 23 -2.88 16.93 -40.63
CA SER A 23 -3.17 17.49 -39.33
C SER A 23 -2.72 16.44 -38.32
N LEU A 24 -1.51 16.66 -37.80
CA LEU A 24 -1.19 16.14 -36.48
C LEU A 24 -2.19 16.80 -35.54
N ALA A 25 -3.28 16.10 -35.27
CA ALA A 25 -4.05 16.35 -34.08
C ALA A 25 -3.10 16.09 -32.91
N THR A 26 -2.42 17.14 -32.48
CA THR A 26 -1.97 17.23 -31.11
C THR A 26 -3.26 17.23 -30.30
N GLY A 27 -3.69 16.03 -29.88
CA GLY A 27 -4.60 15.91 -28.78
C GLY A 27 -3.94 16.67 -27.62
N CYS A 28 -4.48 17.83 -27.27
CA CYS A 28 -4.35 18.33 -25.92
C CYS A 28 -5.10 17.32 -25.05
N GLY A 29 -4.46 16.21 -24.71
CA GLY A 29 -4.80 15.49 -23.53
C GLY A 29 -4.48 16.45 -22.38
N GLY A 30 -5.49 16.95 -21.70
CA GLY A 30 -5.35 17.44 -20.35
C GLY A 30 -5.04 16.22 -19.48
N GLY A 31 -3.87 15.65 -19.64
CA GLY A 31 -3.38 14.57 -18.80
C GLY A 31 -3.04 15.10 -17.42
N ALA A 32 -2.75 14.21 -16.49
CA ALA A 32 -2.35 14.51 -15.11
C ALA A 32 -1.07 15.36 -14.97
N SER A 33 -0.51 15.85 -16.11
CA SER A 33 0.70 16.69 -16.15
C SER A 33 0.52 17.96 -15.32
N GLY A 34 1.39 18.12 -14.31
CA GLY A 34 1.37 19.25 -13.37
C GLY A 34 0.48 19.01 -12.15
N LYS A 35 -0.13 17.84 -12.00
CA LYS A 35 -0.85 17.46 -10.78
C LYS A 35 0.11 16.94 -9.72
N THR A 36 -0.20 17.21 -8.48
CA THR A 36 0.46 16.66 -7.30
C THR A 36 -0.55 15.92 -6.45
N LEU A 37 -0.09 14.99 -5.62
CA LEU A 37 -0.92 14.24 -4.70
C LEU A 37 -0.14 14.00 -3.40
N ASP A 38 -0.79 14.15 -2.26
CA ASP A 38 -0.23 13.96 -0.93
C ASP A 38 -0.91 12.76 -0.24
N ILE A 39 -0.17 11.67 -0.02
CA ILE A 39 -0.71 10.42 0.56
C ILE A 39 0.03 10.01 1.83
N ALA A 40 -0.65 9.30 2.71
CA ALA A 40 -0.11 8.87 4.00
C ALA A 40 0.65 7.55 3.94
N ASP A 41 1.70 7.44 4.76
CA ASP A 41 2.38 6.21 5.14
C ASP A 41 2.57 6.18 6.66
N ILE A 42 1.89 5.26 7.35
CA ILE A 42 1.97 5.09 8.80
C ILE A 42 3.03 4.06 9.24
N GLY A 43 3.84 3.57 8.29
CA GLY A 43 4.96 2.68 8.55
C GLY A 43 4.59 1.19 8.67
N TRP A 44 3.34 0.81 8.37
CA TRP A 44 2.99 -0.59 8.22
C TRP A 44 3.40 -1.10 6.85
N THR A 45 3.80 -2.36 6.78
CA THR A 45 4.40 -2.91 5.57
C THR A 45 3.49 -2.81 4.35
N GLU A 46 2.22 -3.18 4.50
CA GLU A 46 1.20 -3.10 3.45
C GLU A 46 0.92 -1.65 3.03
N ASN A 47 0.82 -0.73 3.98
CA ASN A 47 0.60 0.68 3.69
C ASN A 47 1.78 1.29 2.92
N THR A 48 3.01 1.07 3.41
CA THR A 48 4.23 1.51 2.70
C THR A 48 4.27 0.94 1.29
N ALA A 49 3.93 -0.36 1.12
CA ALA A 49 3.96 -1.02 -0.18
C ALA A 49 2.94 -0.41 -1.16
N ILE A 50 1.70 -0.21 -0.72
CA ILE A 50 0.64 0.38 -1.53
C ILE A 50 0.94 1.85 -1.85
N ALA A 51 1.36 2.66 -0.86
CA ALA A 51 1.67 4.08 -1.06
C ALA A 51 2.83 4.29 -2.03
N GLN A 52 3.92 3.53 -1.92
CA GLN A 52 5.05 3.64 -2.84
C GLN A 52 4.71 3.16 -4.25
N THR A 53 3.87 2.14 -4.38
CA THR A 53 3.38 1.67 -5.69
C THR A 53 2.46 2.69 -6.33
N THR A 54 1.56 3.30 -5.57
CA THR A 54 0.70 4.42 -6.02
C THR A 54 1.55 5.56 -6.55
N LYS A 55 2.60 5.97 -5.79
CA LYS A 55 3.55 6.99 -6.23
C LYS A 55 4.21 6.64 -7.56
N VAL A 56 4.80 5.46 -7.66
CA VAL A 56 5.50 5.02 -8.88
C VAL A 56 4.58 5.04 -10.09
N LEU A 57 3.39 4.47 -9.98
CA LEU A 57 2.49 4.33 -11.11
C LEU A 57 1.84 5.66 -11.52
N LEU A 58 1.46 6.51 -10.57
CA LEU A 58 0.91 7.83 -10.90
C LEU A 58 1.96 8.74 -11.55
N GLU A 59 3.19 8.74 -11.07
CA GLU A 59 4.26 9.55 -11.65
C GLU A 59 4.74 9.01 -13.01
N GLU A 60 5.00 7.70 -13.12
CA GLU A 60 5.68 7.12 -14.29
C GLU A 60 4.71 6.71 -15.41
N GLU A 61 3.47 6.27 -15.08
CA GLU A 61 2.52 5.72 -16.05
C GLU A 61 1.32 6.63 -16.32
N VAL A 62 0.88 7.44 -15.33
CA VAL A 62 -0.24 8.37 -15.48
C VAL A 62 0.23 9.78 -15.80
N GLY A 63 1.42 10.19 -15.28
CA GLY A 63 2.07 11.46 -15.61
C GLY A 63 1.87 12.57 -14.59
N TYR A 64 1.68 12.24 -13.31
CA TYR A 64 1.73 13.20 -12.20
C TYR A 64 3.11 13.85 -12.14
N GLU A 65 3.15 15.12 -11.73
CA GLU A 65 4.42 15.83 -11.52
C GLU A 65 5.11 15.32 -10.25
N GLU A 66 4.34 15.11 -9.19
CA GLU A 66 4.83 14.63 -7.90
C GLU A 66 3.71 13.95 -7.11
N VAL A 67 4.01 12.80 -6.52
CA VAL A 67 3.22 12.17 -5.46
C VAL A 67 4.09 12.13 -4.21
N THR A 68 3.69 12.87 -3.19
CA THR A 68 4.42 12.90 -1.93
C THR A 68 3.85 11.88 -0.95
N VAL A 69 4.70 10.99 -0.46
CA VAL A 69 4.33 10.04 0.59
C VAL A 69 4.77 10.61 1.93
N HIS A 70 3.81 10.99 2.75
CA HIS A 70 4.04 11.61 4.05
C HIS A 70 4.05 10.57 5.17
N THR A 71 5.08 10.60 5.99
CA THR A 71 5.05 9.81 7.23
C THR A 71 4.03 10.41 8.19
N SER A 72 3.08 9.60 8.60
CA SER A 72 2.02 9.93 9.55
C SER A 72 1.91 8.85 10.63
N ASP A 73 0.93 8.94 11.49
CA ASP A 73 0.57 7.90 12.45
C ASP A 73 -0.95 7.69 12.49
N LEU A 74 -1.36 6.55 13.07
CA LEU A 74 -2.77 6.18 13.07
C LEU A 74 -3.67 7.16 13.84
N ASP A 75 -3.12 7.87 14.84
CA ASP A 75 -3.89 8.81 15.66
C ASP A 75 -4.28 10.08 14.90
N SER A 76 -3.48 10.52 13.91
CA SER A 76 -3.70 11.76 13.16
C SER A 76 -4.19 11.56 11.73
N VAL A 77 -3.82 10.44 11.07
CA VAL A 77 -4.02 10.26 9.63
C VAL A 77 -5.48 10.46 9.16
N TYR A 78 -6.45 10.08 9.98
CA TYR A 78 -7.87 10.25 9.63
C TYR A 78 -8.29 11.72 9.62
N GLU A 79 -7.82 12.51 10.62
CA GLU A 79 -8.07 13.95 10.67
C GLU A 79 -7.30 14.67 9.55
N ASP A 80 -6.04 14.27 9.28
CA ASP A 80 -5.22 14.87 8.23
C ASP A 80 -5.88 14.70 6.83
N VAL A 81 -6.52 13.53 6.57
CA VAL A 81 -7.28 13.31 5.32
C VAL A 81 -8.59 14.11 5.32
N ALA A 82 -9.34 14.13 6.42
CA ALA A 82 -10.60 14.85 6.51
C ALA A 82 -10.42 16.38 6.38
N GLU A 83 -9.33 16.94 6.94
CA GLU A 83 -9.01 18.35 6.83
C GLU A 83 -8.39 18.75 5.47
N GLY A 84 -8.04 17.76 4.63
CA GLY A 84 -7.41 17.95 3.31
C GLY A 84 -5.93 18.32 3.39
N ASP A 85 -5.28 18.06 4.52
CA ASP A 85 -3.81 18.15 4.65
C ASP A 85 -3.13 16.98 3.94
N LEU A 86 -3.86 15.84 3.79
CA LEU A 86 -3.53 14.69 2.96
C LEU A 86 -4.72 14.35 2.04
N ASP A 87 -4.44 13.89 0.83
CA ASP A 87 -5.47 13.48 -0.13
C ASP A 87 -6.03 12.08 0.17
N ALA A 88 -5.19 11.16 0.68
CA ALA A 88 -5.60 9.77 0.89
C ALA A 88 -4.80 9.04 1.97
N PHE A 89 -5.48 8.04 2.57
CA PHE A 89 -4.88 6.97 3.38
C PHE A 89 -5.36 5.61 2.88
N GLN A 90 -4.44 4.74 2.46
CA GLN A 90 -4.73 3.52 1.70
C GLN A 90 -4.62 2.23 2.53
N ASP A 91 -4.85 2.30 3.86
CA ASP A 91 -4.71 1.14 4.74
C ASP A 91 -5.68 1.19 5.93
N VAL A 92 -6.97 1.23 5.62
CA VAL A 92 -8.06 1.26 6.60
C VAL A 92 -8.56 -0.16 6.87
N TRP A 93 -8.33 -0.66 8.08
CA TRP A 93 -8.76 -1.99 8.52
C TRP A 93 -10.13 -1.95 9.23
N LEU A 94 -11.16 -2.54 8.62
CA LEU A 94 -12.52 -2.57 9.18
C LEU A 94 -12.94 -3.99 9.57
N PRO A 95 -13.50 -4.19 10.78
CA PRO A 95 -14.07 -3.15 11.69
C PRO A 95 -13.07 -2.51 12.65
N ASN A 96 -11.82 -2.92 12.71
CA ASN A 96 -10.83 -2.56 13.74
C ASN A 96 -10.71 -1.04 13.96
N GLN A 97 -10.66 -0.28 12.88
CA GLN A 97 -10.49 1.18 12.87
C GLN A 97 -11.82 1.93 12.68
N ARG A 98 -12.96 1.23 12.81
CA ARG A 98 -14.30 1.85 12.64
C ARG A 98 -14.50 3.09 13.51
N HIS A 99 -13.96 3.10 14.72
CA HIS A 99 -14.11 4.23 15.63
C HIS A 99 -13.39 5.48 15.14
N LEU A 100 -12.22 5.32 14.46
CA LEU A 100 -11.47 6.41 13.82
C LEU A 100 -12.24 6.91 12.60
N LEU A 101 -12.64 6.01 11.70
CA LEU A 101 -13.42 6.37 10.51
C LEU A 101 -14.72 7.11 10.87
N SER A 102 -15.45 6.64 11.89
CA SER A 102 -16.72 7.26 12.28
C SER A 102 -16.58 8.68 12.85
N SER A 103 -15.37 9.09 13.26
CA SER A 103 -15.13 10.46 13.73
C SER A 103 -15.03 11.48 12.60
N VAL A 104 -14.77 11.01 11.36
CA VAL A 104 -14.53 11.83 10.17
C VAL A 104 -15.41 11.43 8.97
N GLU A 105 -16.43 10.59 9.18
CA GLU A 105 -17.21 9.95 8.10
C GLU A 105 -17.95 10.94 7.17
N ASP A 106 -18.17 12.17 7.63
CA ASP A 106 -18.83 13.22 6.86
C ASP A 106 -17.84 14.00 5.96
N ASP A 107 -16.53 13.89 6.20
CA ASP A 107 -15.48 14.68 5.55
C ASP A 107 -14.51 13.81 4.71
N VAL A 108 -14.77 12.49 4.61
CA VAL A 108 -13.99 11.55 3.81
C VAL A 108 -14.87 10.65 2.98
N GLU A 109 -14.37 10.21 1.83
CA GLU A 109 -15.00 9.14 1.04
C GLU A 109 -14.22 7.83 1.23
N GLN A 110 -14.94 6.76 1.60
CA GLN A 110 -14.38 5.42 1.69
C GLN A 110 -14.44 4.75 0.32
N LEU A 111 -13.29 4.30 -0.17
CA LEU A 111 -13.16 3.61 -1.46
C LEU A 111 -13.56 2.12 -1.37
N SER A 112 -13.53 1.47 -2.54
CA SER A 112 -13.62 0.02 -2.65
C SER A 112 -12.48 -0.67 -1.90
N PHE A 113 -12.57 -2.00 -1.73
CA PHE A 113 -11.52 -2.74 -1.02
C PHE A 113 -10.23 -2.74 -1.84
N SER A 114 -9.11 -2.44 -1.18
CA SER A 114 -7.77 -2.52 -1.76
C SER A 114 -7.16 -3.93 -1.69
N TYR A 115 -7.79 -4.85 -0.95
CA TYR A 115 -7.33 -6.22 -0.77
C TYR A 115 -8.46 -7.23 -0.85
N GLU A 116 -8.25 -8.31 -1.62
CA GLU A 116 -9.13 -9.46 -1.73
C GLU A 116 -8.47 -10.70 -1.13
N GLY A 117 -8.76 -10.99 0.15
CA GLY A 117 -8.24 -12.14 0.87
C GLY A 117 -8.81 -12.24 2.28
N GLU A 118 -8.40 -13.28 2.99
CA GLU A 118 -8.69 -13.41 4.41
C GLU A 118 -7.62 -12.68 5.21
N THR A 119 -8.03 -11.97 6.26
CA THR A 119 -7.11 -11.31 7.18
C THR A 119 -7.09 -12.06 8.52
N GLU A 120 -5.97 -12.01 9.20
CA GLU A 120 -5.80 -12.54 10.55
C GLU A 120 -4.92 -11.57 11.35
N GLN A 121 -5.22 -11.38 12.63
CA GLN A 121 -4.39 -10.59 13.55
C GLN A 121 -4.30 -11.32 14.89
N GLY A 122 -3.15 -11.23 15.54
CA GLY A 122 -3.01 -11.87 16.85
C GLY A 122 -1.58 -11.90 17.36
N ILE A 123 -1.39 -12.70 18.38
CA ILE A 123 -0.06 -13.04 18.85
C ILE A 123 0.37 -14.35 18.18
N ALA A 124 1.51 -14.31 17.48
CA ALA A 124 2.13 -15.46 16.86
C ALA A 124 3.42 -15.86 17.58
N VAL A 125 3.78 -17.11 17.38
CA VAL A 125 5.05 -17.70 17.81
C VAL A 125 5.67 -18.50 16.67
N PRO A 126 7.00 -18.69 16.64
CA PRO A 126 7.62 -19.63 15.73
C PRO A 126 7.06 -21.05 15.91
N SER A 127 6.79 -21.79 14.83
CA SER A 127 6.21 -23.12 14.87
C SER A 127 7.10 -24.18 15.56
N TYR A 128 8.38 -23.87 15.78
CA TYR A 128 9.26 -24.74 16.58
C TYR A 128 8.98 -24.68 18.09
N MET A 129 8.18 -23.70 18.56
CA MET A 129 7.63 -23.68 19.90
C MET A 129 6.44 -24.65 19.99
N ASN A 130 6.27 -25.28 21.15
CA ASN A 130 5.15 -26.21 21.38
C ASN A 130 3.87 -25.49 21.84
N THR A 131 3.92 -24.18 22.02
CA THR A 131 2.80 -23.35 22.45
C THR A 131 1.80 -23.17 21.31
N THR A 132 0.52 -23.44 21.58
CA THR A 132 -0.56 -23.37 20.57
C THR A 132 -1.67 -22.40 20.97
N SER A 133 -1.66 -21.89 22.20
CA SER A 133 -2.74 -21.08 22.74
C SER A 133 -2.20 -20.08 23.77
N LEU A 134 -2.86 -18.94 23.89
CA LEU A 134 -2.49 -17.85 24.81
C LEU A 134 -2.49 -18.28 26.28
N ASP A 135 -3.39 -19.18 26.69
CA ASP A 135 -3.45 -19.68 28.06
C ASP A 135 -2.26 -20.56 28.45
N ARG A 136 -1.40 -20.92 27.48
CA ARG A 136 -0.21 -21.71 27.69
C ARG A 136 1.10 -20.94 27.44
N LEU A 137 1.01 -19.67 27.05
CA LEU A 137 2.20 -18.88 26.70
C LEU A 137 3.15 -18.75 27.90
N ASN A 138 2.64 -18.65 29.13
CA ASN A 138 3.45 -18.63 30.34
C ASN A 138 4.19 -19.95 30.66
N GLU A 139 3.86 -21.04 29.95
CA GLU A 139 4.57 -22.33 30.09
C GLU A 139 5.81 -22.41 29.18
N SER A 140 6.00 -21.45 28.25
CA SER A 140 7.13 -21.36 27.34
C SER A 140 8.31 -20.59 27.95
N GLU A 141 9.44 -20.58 27.25
CA GLU A 141 10.63 -19.80 27.64
C GLU A 141 10.56 -18.36 27.01
N ALA A 142 9.48 -18.00 26.32
CA ALA A 142 9.29 -16.65 25.80
C ALA A 142 9.17 -15.64 26.96
N ASP A 143 10.07 -14.66 26.99
CA ASP A 143 10.12 -13.61 28.02
C ASP A 143 9.44 -12.31 27.58
N LEU A 144 9.09 -12.19 26.27
CA LEU A 144 8.51 -10.99 25.71
C LEU A 144 7.51 -11.28 24.59
N ILE A 145 6.68 -10.26 24.32
CA ILE A 145 5.84 -10.13 23.15
C ILE A 145 6.36 -8.91 22.39
N LEU A 146 6.93 -9.12 21.19
CA LEU A 146 7.36 -8.04 20.34
C LEU A 146 6.12 -7.38 19.72
N GLY A 147 5.96 -6.10 19.97
CA GLY A 147 4.84 -5.29 19.46
C GLY A 147 5.27 -4.37 18.34
N ILE A 148 4.30 -3.64 17.82
CA ILE A 148 4.43 -2.66 16.76
C ILE A 148 4.19 -1.24 17.28
N GLU A 149 3.78 -0.32 16.42
CA GLU A 149 3.48 1.07 16.77
C GLU A 149 2.46 1.13 17.92
N PRO A 150 2.73 1.93 18.96
CA PRO A 150 1.85 2.01 20.15
C PRO A 150 0.44 2.49 19.85
N THR A 151 0.24 3.23 18.75
CA THR A 151 -1.05 3.76 18.31
C THR A 151 -1.91 2.72 17.59
N SER A 152 -1.35 1.56 17.21
CA SER A 152 -2.12 0.51 16.55
C SER A 152 -3.19 -0.09 17.48
N VAL A 153 -4.37 -0.37 16.91
CA VAL A 153 -5.51 -0.92 17.67
C VAL A 153 -5.15 -2.24 18.34
N VAL A 154 -4.39 -3.10 17.65
CA VAL A 154 -3.97 -4.40 18.20
C VAL A 154 -3.05 -4.27 19.41
N MET A 155 -2.15 -3.26 19.43
CA MET A 155 -1.31 -2.99 20.60
C MET A 155 -2.14 -2.62 21.83
N GLY A 156 -3.11 -1.73 21.65
CA GLY A 156 -4.06 -1.37 22.71
C GLY A 156 -4.81 -2.60 23.22
N GLN A 157 -5.34 -3.43 22.33
CA GLN A 157 -6.08 -4.64 22.66
C GLN A 157 -5.22 -5.66 23.43
N VAL A 158 -3.97 -5.86 23.00
CA VAL A 158 -3.04 -6.77 23.70
C VAL A 158 -2.76 -6.26 25.10
N TYR A 159 -2.48 -4.96 25.25
CA TYR A 159 -2.16 -4.35 26.55
C TYR A 159 -3.37 -4.35 27.51
N ASP A 160 -4.52 -3.89 27.03
CA ASP A 160 -5.69 -3.62 27.89
C ASP A 160 -6.56 -4.86 28.14
N ALA A 161 -6.56 -5.84 27.23
CA ALA A 161 -7.44 -7.00 27.30
C ALA A 161 -6.72 -8.33 27.32
N VAL A 162 -5.83 -8.62 26.36
CA VAL A 162 -5.22 -9.94 26.19
C VAL A 162 -4.31 -10.28 27.37
N ILE A 163 -3.36 -9.40 27.70
CA ILE A 163 -2.43 -9.60 28.82
C ILE A 163 -3.18 -9.82 30.14
N PRO A 164 -4.15 -8.97 30.54
CA PRO A 164 -4.90 -9.18 31.77
C PRO A 164 -5.77 -10.44 31.76
N ALA A 165 -6.41 -10.75 30.63
CA ALA A 165 -7.29 -11.90 30.51
C ALA A 165 -6.58 -13.23 30.74
N TYR A 166 -5.36 -13.35 30.19
CA TYR A 166 -4.54 -14.56 30.30
C TYR A 166 -3.52 -14.51 31.44
N GLY A 167 -3.37 -13.35 32.08
CA GLY A 167 -2.34 -13.14 33.10
C GLY A 167 -0.94 -13.39 32.55
N LEU A 168 -0.69 -12.88 31.31
CA LEU A 168 0.58 -13.06 30.64
C LEU A 168 1.70 -12.37 31.43
N GLU A 169 2.82 -13.06 31.59
CA GLU A 169 4.01 -12.59 32.31
C GLU A 169 5.07 -11.98 31.37
N GLN A 170 4.88 -12.15 30.05
CA GLN A 170 5.76 -11.63 29.01
C GLN A 170 5.71 -10.09 28.99
N GLU A 171 6.88 -9.47 28.82
CA GLU A 171 6.98 -8.03 28.62
C GLU A 171 6.48 -7.67 27.19
N LEU A 172 5.49 -6.78 27.09
CA LEU A 172 5.08 -6.21 25.80
C LEU A 172 6.06 -5.11 25.39
N VAL A 173 6.88 -5.39 24.38
CA VAL A 173 7.90 -4.46 23.86
C VAL A 173 7.32 -3.64 22.73
N GLN A 174 7.19 -2.33 22.92
CA GLN A 174 6.75 -1.41 21.88
C GLN A 174 7.90 -1.10 20.91
N ALA A 175 7.63 -1.17 19.62
CA ALA A 175 8.59 -0.88 18.56
C ALA A 175 7.88 -0.26 17.35
N SER A 176 8.61 0.09 16.31
CA SER A 176 8.05 0.22 14.96
C SER A 176 7.91 -1.17 14.33
N THR A 177 7.08 -1.29 13.30
CA THR A 177 6.95 -2.52 12.51
C THR A 177 8.31 -3.01 12.01
N ASP A 178 9.13 -2.16 11.44
CA ASP A 178 10.50 -2.51 11.01
C ASP A 178 11.38 -2.99 12.17
N GLY A 179 11.28 -2.32 13.31
CA GLY A 179 12.04 -2.69 14.51
C GLY A 179 11.63 -4.05 15.07
N MET A 180 10.32 -4.34 15.08
CA MET A 180 9.76 -5.63 15.45
C MET A 180 10.25 -6.73 14.50
N LEU A 181 10.13 -6.52 13.18
CA LEU A 181 10.56 -7.49 12.17
C LEU A 181 12.05 -7.80 12.22
N ALA A 182 12.90 -6.79 12.47
CA ALA A 182 14.33 -6.99 12.63
C ALA A 182 14.66 -7.88 13.86
N GLU A 183 13.95 -7.69 14.97
CA GLU A 183 14.15 -8.52 16.17
C GLU A 183 13.55 -9.93 15.98
N VAL A 184 12.42 -10.08 15.27
CA VAL A 184 11.85 -11.37 14.86
C VAL A 184 12.88 -12.16 14.03
N GLU A 185 13.45 -11.54 12.99
CA GLU A 185 14.47 -12.20 12.16
C GLU A 185 15.66 -12.69 12.98
N LYS A 186 16.17 -11.85 13.86
CA LYS A 186 17.31 -12.18 14.72
C LYS A 186 17.00 -13.35 15.65
N ARG A 187 15.87 -13.31 16.37
CA ARG A 187 15.45 -14.36 17.30
C ARG A 187 15.11 -15.66 16.58
N TYR A 188 14.41 -15.57 15.46
CA TYR A 188 14.07 -16.74 14.65
C TYR A 188 15.31 -17.48 14.15
N ARG A 189 16.33 -16.78 13.66
CA ARG A 189 17.62 -17.36 13.25
C ARG A 189 18.34 -18.05 14.39
N ASN A 190 18.26 -17.51 15.60
CA ASN A 190 18.86 -18.07 16.78
C ASN A 190 18.04 -19.21 17.41
N ARG A 191 16.81 -19.45 16.88
CA ARG A 191 15.83 -20.40 17.43
C ARG A 191 15.48 -20.12 18.89
N GLU A 192 15.42 -18.85 19.27
CA GLU A 192 14.94 -18.39 20.57
C GLU A 192 13.42 -18.57 20.65
N GLU A 193 12.88 -18.77 21.85
CA GLU A 193 11.43 -18.72 22.08
C GLU A 193 11.01 -17.27 22.31
N PHE A 194 10.02 -16.80 21.56
CA PHE A 194 9.44 -15.46 21.67
C PHE A 194 8.04 -15.43 21.08
N ALA A 195 7.27 -14.44 21.49
CA ALA A 195 5.98 -14.12 20.89
C ALA A 195 6.03 -12.74 20.26
N PHE A 196 5.16 -12.48 19.29
CA PHE A 196 5.08 -11.18 18.65
C PHE A 196 3.70 -10.94 18.07
N ILE A 197 3.36 -9.65 17.85
CA ILE A 197 2.15 -9.28 17.13
C ILE A 197 2.36 -9.56 15.65
N ALA A 198 1.45 -10.34 15.07
CA ALA A 198 1.48 -10.74 13.69
C ALA A 198 0.12 -10.53 13.03
N TRP A 199 0.12 -10.37 11.71
CA TRP A 199 -1.09 -10.26 10.90
C TRP A 199 -0.90 -10.84 9.50
N SER A 200 -2.02 -11.10 8.83
CA SER A 200 -2.10 -11.48 7.42
C SER A 200 -3.11 -10.57 6.72
N PRO A 201 -2.85 -10.07 5.49
CA PRO A 201 -1.65 -10.36 4.68
C PRO A 201 -0.38 -9.74 5.24
N HIS A 202 0.73 -10.43 5.08
CA HIS A 202 2.08 -9.91 5.34
C HIS A 202 3.15 -10.94 4.92
N TRP A 203 4.21 -10.48 4.23
CA TRP A 203 5.30 -11.34 3.73
C TRP A 203 5.96 -12.23 4.81
N MET A 204 5.92 -11.83 6.09
CA MET A 204 6.50 -12.62 7.18
C MET A 204 5.88 -14.02 7.30
N ASN A 205 4.59 -14.17 6.94
CA ASN A 205 3.89 -15.45 6.98
C ASN A 205 4.42 -16.45 5.93
N GLN A 206 4.98 -15.95 4.83
CA GLN A 206 5.64 -16.78 3.83
C GLN A 206 7.11 -17.07 4.18
N ARG A 207 7.77 -16.12 4.86
CA ARG A 207 9.20 -16.23 5.18
C ARG A 207 9.48 -17.11 6.40
N TYR A 208 8.62 -17.07 7.39
CA TYR A 208 8.77 -17.77 8.64
C TYR A 208 7.69 -18.81 8.84
N ASP A 209 8.02 -19.96 9.41
CA ASP A 209 7.05 -20.95 9.83
C ASP A 209 6.49 -20.51 11.19
N LEU A 210 5.31 -19.89 11.16
CA LEU A 210 4.64 -19.22 12.27
C LEU A 210 3.37 -19.97 12.68
N ARG A 211 2.95 -19.71 13.90
CA ARG A 211 1.67 -20.15 14.44
C ARG A 211 1.03 -19.01 15.21
N TYR A 212 -0.17 -18.60 14.79
CA TYR A 212 -1.04 -17.76 15.60
C TYR A 212 -1.55 -18.55 16.79
N LEU A 213 -1.53 -17.93 17.97
CA LEU A 213 -1.99 -18.58 19.19
C LEU A 213 -3.51 -18.50 19.31
N GLU A 214 -4.14 -19.64 19.60
CA GLU A 214 -5.59 -19.68 19.88
C GLU A 214 -5.93 -18.76 21.06
N ASP A 215 -7.05 -18.02 20.91
CA ASP A 215 -7.62 -17.13 21.92
C ASP A 215 -8.92 -17.70 22.52
N PRO A 216 -8.86 -18.75 23.37
CA PRO A 216 -10.07 -19.40 23.89
C PRO A 216 -10.90 -18.53 24.84
N LYS A 217 -10.42 -17.36 25.25
CA LYS A 217 -11.17 -16.41 26.07
C LYS A 217 -11.76 -15.25 25.28
N ASP A 218 -11.55 -15.26 23.96
CA ASP A 218 -12.00 -14.19 23.06
C ASP A 218 -11.54 -12.79 23.53
N ALA A 219 -10.29 -12.71 24.00
CA ALA A 219 -9.73 -11.47 24.53
C ALA A 219 -9.35 -10.48 23.44
N PHE A 220 -9.14 -10.91 22.21
CA PHE A 220 -8.98 -10.04 21.05
C PHE A 220 -10.30 -9.43 20.60
N GLY A 221 -11.47 -10.05 20.94
CA GLY A 221 -12.78 -9.54 20.57
C GLY A 221 -12.97 -9.39 19.06
N GLU A 222 -13.35 -8.19 18.59
CA GLU A 222 -13.59 -7.93 17.16
C GLU A 222 -12.34 -8.13 16.29
N LEU A 223 -11.12 -8.11 16.87
CA LEU A 223 -9.89 -8.39 16.12
C LEU A 223 -9.71 -9.87 15.75
N ASN A 224 -10.50 -10.78 16.35
CA ASN A 224 -10.59 -12.18 15.93
C ASN A 224 -11.39 -12.37 14.64
N ASP A 225 -12.24 -11.39 14.27
CA ASP A 225 -13.00 -11.44 13.03
C ASP A 225 -12.15 -10.94 11.86
N PRO A 226 -12.26 -11.56 10.67
CA PRO A 226 -11.55 -11.08 9.49
C PRO A 226 -11.88 -9.62 9.18
N ALA A 227 -10.85 -8.81 9.00
CA ALA A 227 -10.98 -7.43 8.59
C ALA A 227 -11.09 -7.30 7.06
N ARG A 228 -11.52 -6.14 6.61
CA ARG A 228 -11.44 -5.70 5.22
C ARG A 228 -10.51 -4.51 5.15
N ILE A 229 -9.61 -4.53 4.19
CA ILE A 229 -8.68 -3.43 3.97
C ILE A 229 -9.23 -2.56 2.84
N THR A 230 -9.35 -1.26 3.11
CA THR A 230 -9.86 -0.26 2.16
C THR A 230 -9.02 1.01 2.26
N ALA A 231 -9.39 2.04 1.52
CA ALA A 231 -8.79 3.37 1.60
C ALA A 231 -9.85 4.42 1.93
N ILE A 232 -9.40 5.54 2.45
CA ILE A 232 -10.17 6.78 2.52
C ILE A 232 -9.47 7.88 1.74
N VAL A 233 -10.26 8.76 1.15
CA VAL A 233 -9.79 9.96 0.49
C VAL A 233 -10.56 11.16 1.04
N ASN A 234 -9.98 12.36 0.92
CA ASN A 234 -10.71 13.59 1.22
C ASN A 234 -12.01 13.67 0.39
N GLU A 235 -13.10 14.17 0.97
CA GLU A 235 -14.43 14.19 0.33
C GLU A 235 -14.47 14.96 -1.00
N ASP A 236 -13.58 15.95 -1.19
CA ASP A 236 -13.50 16.76 -2.40
C ASP A 236 -12.66 16.09 -3.52
N LEU A 237 -11.85 15.06 -3.21
CA LEU A 237 -10.94 14.42 -4.18
C LEU A 237 -11.65 13.89 -5.43
N PRO A 238 -12.86 13.27 -5.38
CA PRO A 238 -13.55 12.82 -6.58
C PRO A 238 -13.85 13.92 -7.59
N GLU A 239 -14.06 15.17 -7.12
CA GLU A 239 -14.32 16.34 -7.96
C GLU A 239 -13.02 17.06 -8.35
N ASP A 240 -12.08 17.19 -7.45
CA ASP A 240 -10.83 17.93 -7.63
C ASP A 240 -9.80 17.13 -8.42
N ASP A 241 -9.68 15.84 -8.14
CA ASP A 241 -8.79 14.92 -8.86
C ASP A 241 -9.43 13.55 -9.18
N PRO A 242 -10.38 13.49 -10.14
CA PRO A 242 -11.03 12.24 -10.54
C PRO A 242 -10.04 11.19 -11.05
N VAL A 243 -8.84 11.59 -11.48
CA VAL A 243 -7.81 10.68 -11.99
C VAL A 243 -7.18 9.89 -10.84
N ALA A 244 -6.77 10.58 -9.75
CA ALA A 244 -6.25 9.93 -8.55
C ALA A 244 -7.34 9.06 -7.89
N TYR A 245 -8.55 9.59 -7.78
CA TYR A 245 -9.69 8.86 -7.24
C TYR A 245 -9.93 7.54 -7.99
N ALA A 246 -10.03 7.60 -9.33
CA ALA A 246 -10.29 6.41 -10.15
C ALA A 246 -9.14 5.38 -10.08
N PHE A 247 -7.89 5.84 -9.99
CA PHE A 247 -6.74 4.98 -9.79
C PHE A 247 -6.84 4.21 -8.47
N MET A 248 -7.07 4.94 -7.37
CA MET A 248 -7.12 4.34 -6.02
C MET A 248 -8.34 3.44 -5.82
N ASP A 249 -9.51 3.80 -6.38
CA ASP A 249 -10.71 2.95 -6.31
C ASP A 249 -10.57 1.66 -7.15
N ALA A 250 -9.75 1.67 -8.19
CA ALA A 250 -9.45 0.50 -9.01
C ALA A 250 -8.32 -0.37 -8.44
N LEU A 251 -7.54 0.13 -7.46
CA LEU A 251 -6.42 -0.58 -6.88
C LEU A 251 -6.93 -1.72 -6.00
N ILE A 252 -6.73 -2.96 -6.45
CA ILE A 252 -7.07 -4.18 -5.73
C ILE A 252 -5.92 -5.16 -5.88
N LEU A 253 -5.48 -5.74 -4.76
CA LEU A 253 -4.47 -6.80 -4.70
C LEU A 253 -5.07 -8.04 -4.05
N ASP A 254 -4.75 -9.22 -4.55
CA ASP A 254 -4.97 -10.47 -3.84
C ASP A 254 -3.79 -10.78 -2.90
N GLU A 255 -3.92 -11.84 -2.10
CA GLU A 255 -2.92 -12.22 -1.10
C GLU A 255 -1.55 -12.50 -1.71
N ASP A 256 -1.48 -13.22 -2.83
CA ASP A 256 -0.22 -13.56 -3.50
C ASP A 256 0.45 -12.29 -4.05
N GLN A 257 -0.33 -11.38 -4.65
CA GLN A 257 0.15 -10.13 -5.22
C GLN A 257 0.68 -9.16 -4.16
N LEU A 258 -0.05 -8.99 -3.04
CA LEU A 258 0.39 -8.11 -1.96
C LEU A 258 1.63 -8.68 -1.26
N ASN A 259 1.66 -9.96 -0.95
CA ASN A 259 2.83 -10.61 -0.36
C ASN A 259 4.06 -10.54 -1.28
N ASP A 260 3.90 -10.66 -2.60
CA ASP A 260 4.97 -10.52 -3.59
C ASP A 260 5.50 -9.08 -3.63
N LEU A 261 4.60 -8.08 -3.62
CA LEU A 261 4.96 -6.66 -3.54
C LEU A 261 5.77 -6.36 -2.28
N GLU A 262 5.26 -6.74 -1.13
CA GLU A 262 5.94 -6.54 0.16
C GLU A 262 7.29 -7.25 0.23
N SER A 263 7.37 -8.49 -0.28
CA SER A 263 8.62 -9.26 -0.33
C SER A 263 9.65 -8.58 -1.21
N THR A 264 9.24 -8.07 -2.38
CA THR A 264 10.10 -7.36 -3.32
C THR A 264 10.65 -6.07 -2.70
N ILE A 265 9.81 -5.32 -1.98
CA ILE A 265 10.22 -4.12 -1.24
C ILE A 265 11.21 -4.48 -0.13
N ASN A 266 10.91 -5.48 0.68
CA ASN A 266 11.79 -5.93 1.76
C ASN A 266 13.16 -6.41 1.22
N GLU A 267 13.20 -7.10 0.09
CA GLU A 267 14.44 -7.55 -0.56
C GLU A 267 15.25 -6.40 -1.15
N ALA A 268 14.60 -5.37 -1.68
CA ALA A 268 15.25 -4.19 -2.22
C ALA A 268 15.90 -3.34 -1.11
N GLY A 269 15.32 -3.31 0.08
CA GLY A 269 15.78 -2.51 1.21
C GLY A 269 15.58 -1.01 1.04
N ASP A 270 14.90 -0.60 -0.04
CA ASP A 270 14.42 0.75 -0.31
C ASP A 270 13.00 0.62 -0.88
N PRO A 271 11.98 1.18 -0.20
CA PRO A 271 10.59 0.94 -0.57
C PRO A 271 10.22 1.45 -1.97
N LEU A 272 10.74 2.61 -2.37
CA LEU A 272 10.46 3.17 -3.70
C LEU A 272 11.09 2.34 -4.82
N GLU A 273 12.33 1.88 -4.61
CA GLU A 273 13.02 1.01 -5.58
C GLU A 273 12.34 -0.35 -5.67
N GLY A 274 11.89 -0.90 -4.53
CA GLY A 274 11.15 -2.17 -4.49
C GLY A 274 9.81 -2.07 -5.22
N ALA A 275 9.04 -1.01 -4.99
CA ALA A 275 7.77 -0.76 -5.68
C ALA A 275 7.96 -0.61 -7.21
N ARG A 276 9.01 0.11 -7.64
CA ARG A 276 9.36 0.24 -9.07
C ARG A 276 9.70 -1.11 -9.70
N ARG A 277 10.52 -1.89 -9.03
CA ARG A 277 10.90 -3.23 -9.50
C ARG A 277 9.70 -4.16 -9.61
N TRP A 278 8.82 -4.14 -8.60
CA TRP A 278 7.61 -4.93 -8.63
C TRP A 278 6.68 -4.50 -9.77
N ALA A 279 6.52 -3.19 -9.99
CA ALA A 279 5.71 -2.67 -11.09
C ALA A 279 6.27 -3.08 -12.47
N GLU A 280 7.59 -3.10 -12.66
CA GLU A 280 8.24 -3.57 -13.89
C GLU A 280 7.94 -5.06 -14.16
N ASP A 281 7.91 -5.89 -13.10
CA ASP A 281 7.74 -7.34 -13.20
C ASP A 281 6.26 -7.78 -13.27
N ASN A 282 5.30 -6.94 -12.85
CA ASN A 282 3.87 -7.28 -12.70
C ASN A 282 2.89 -6.35 -13.46
N PRO A 283 3.14 -6.01 -14.74
CA PRO A 283 2.31 -5.04 -15.45
C PRO A 283 0.83 -5.47 -15.58
N GLU A 284 0.54 -6.76 -15.63
CA GLU A 284 -0.82 -7.28 -15.73
C GLU A 284 -1.68 -7.00 -14.49
N VAL A 285 -1.04 -6.78 -13.34
CA VAL A 285 -1.73 -6.48 -12.08
C VAL A 285 -2.19 -5.03 -12.06
N TRP A 286 -1.31 -4.09 -12.33
CA TRP A 286 -1.58 -2.66 -12.17
C TRP A 286 -2.13 -1.96 -13.42
N GLN A 287 -1.98 -2.52 -14.64
CA GLN A 287 -2.52 -1.90 -15.85
C GLN A 287 -4.00 -1.53 -15.77
N PRO A 288 -4.90 -2.33 -15.14
CA PRO A 288 -6.29 -1.93 -14.93
C PRO A 288 -6.45 -0.64 -14.12
N TRP A 289 -5.60 -0.39 -13.12
CA TRP A 289 -5.64 0.80 -12.27
C TRP A 289 -5.25 2.05 -13.05
N VAL A 290 -4.15 1.94 -13.81
CA VAL A 290 -3.70 3.02 -14.72
C VAL A 290 -4.74 3.28 -15.81
N GLN A 291 -5.40 2.25 -16.34
CA GLN A 291 -6.47 2.43 -17.33
C GLN A 291 -7.67 3.17 -16.74
N ALA A 292 -8.09 2.86 -15.50
CA ALA A 292 -9.15 3.59 -14.82
C ALA A 292 -8.81 5.08 -14.66
N ALA A 293 -7.58 5.38 -14.24
CA ALA A 293 -7.07 6.75 -14.16
C ALA A 293 -7.08 7.47 -15.52
N GLN A 294 -6.68 6.79 -16.59
CA GLN A 294 -6.67 7.35 -17.95
C GLN A 294 -8.08 7.60 -18.50
N ASP A 295 -9.03 6.75 -18.16
CA ASP A 295 -10.43 6.89 -18.58
C ASP A 295 -11.13 8.07 -17.85
N ALA A 296 -10.59 8.48 -16.69
CA ALA A 296 -11.06 9.62 -15.89
C ALA A 296 -10.43 10.97 -16.28
N GLN A 297 -9.45 11.00 -17.21
CA GLN A 297 -8.85 12.22 -17.77
C GLN A 297 -9.84 12.91 -18.72
#